data_4c3fca1601738b87a87612700af4eac2
#
_entry.id   4c3fca1601738b87a87612700af4eac2
#
_cell.length_a   1.000
_cell.length_b   1.000
_cell.length_c   1.000
_cell.angle_alpha   90.00
_cell.angle_beta   90.00
_cell.angle_gamma   90.00
#
_symmetry.space_group_name_H-M   'P 1'
#
loop_
_entity.id
_entity.type
_entity.pdbx_description
1 polymer ?
#
loop_
_entity_poly.entity_id
_entity_poly.type
_entity_poly.pdbx_seq_one_letter_code
_entity_poly.pdbx_strand_id
1 'polypeptide(L)'
;SMLFSTSLVAVVVRSPAGGEKRLHILNTKRNSTICELTFPADIRAVRMNRRRLVVVLATALYVYDISNMKLLHTIETGMNTTGLCVLAPASDECYMAYAAHEAGDSHVVVYNLHTLAMVHVIPAHRSRVACLAFNAAGTVLATASEKGTVIRLFSVPSGRLLHQFRRGTYPARIFRMSFNVAGTILCVTSDSDTVHLFRVPAWTT
;
A
#
# COMPACT_ATOMS: atom_id res chain seq x y z
N SER A 1 0.70 12.70 -0.05
CA SER A 1 -0.55 11.90 -0.05
C SER A 1 -1.72 12.78 0.35
N MET A 2 -2.90 12.49 -0.17
CA MET A 2 -4.15 13.22 0.13
C MET A 2 -5.21 12.22 0.55
N LEU A 3 -6.03 12.57 1.54
CA LEU A 3 -7.09 11.72 2.04
C LEU A 3 -8.38 11.99 1.26
N PHE A 4 -8.68 11.17 0.24
CA PHE A 4 -9.87 11.28 -0.63
C PHE A 4 -10.15 12.73 -1.06
N SER A 5 -11.41 13.17 -0.98
CA SER A 5 -11.85 14.54 -1.26
C SER A 5 -11.84 15.45 -0.01
N THR A 6 -11.06 15.12 1.01
CA THR A 6 -10.93 15.93 2.23
C THR A 6 -9.89 17.04 2.05
N SER A 7 -9.87 17.98 3.00
CA SER A 7 -8.85 19.03 3.07
C SER A 7 -7.53 18.59 3.71
N LEU A 8 -7.40 17.31 4.08
CA LEU A 8 -6.22 16.79 4.76
C LEU A 8 -5.18 16.32 3.73
N VAL A 9 -4.00 16.93 3.79
CA VAL A 9 -2.87 16.61 2.91
C VAL A 9 -1.63 16.33 3.73
N ALA A 10 -0.94 15.23 3.45
CA ALA A 10 0.35 14.89 4.04
C ALA A 10 1.46 15.18 3.02
N VAL A 11 2.40 16.04 3.39
CA VAL A 11 3.50 16.50 2.55
C VAL A 11 4.83 16.12 3.20
N VAL A 12 5.66 15.40 2.48
CA VAL A 12 7.04 15.15 2.89
C VAL A 12 7.88 16.37 2.50
N VAL A 13 8.58 16.92 3.47
CA VAL A 13 9.37 18.13 3.31
C VAL A 13 10.85 17.77 3.27
N ARG A 14 11.50 18.21 2.22
CA ARG A 14 12.96 18.07 2.09
C ARG A 14 13.68 19.08 2.95
N SER A 15 14.60 18.61 3.78
CA SER A 15 15.43 19.50 4.60
C SER A 15 16.46 20.24 3.75
N PRO A 16 16.80 21.50 4.06
CA PRO A 16 17.92 22.21 3.43
C PRO A 16 19.27 21.48 3.58
N ALA A 17 19.43 20.72 4.68
CA ALA A 17 20.63 19.90 4.94
C ALA A 17 20.59 18.53 4.23
N GLY A 18 19.60 18.31 3.36
CA GLY A 18 19.34 17.02 2.70
C GLY A 18 18.47 16.09 3.55
N GLY A 19 17.83 15.11 2.88
CA GLY A 19 16.94 14.13 3.50
C GLY A 19 15.48 14.54 3.56
N GLU A 20 14.61 13.55 3.55
CA GLU A 20 13.15 13.66 3.51
C GLU A 20 12.54 13.08 4.80
N LYS A 21 12.95 13.61 5.96
CA LYS A 21 12.64 13.06 7.28
C LYS A 21 11.47 13.75 7.99
N ARG A 22 10.89 14.81 7.39
CA ARG A 22 9.79 15.56 7.99
C ARG A 22 8.51 15.39 7.19
N LEU A 23 7.43 15.18 7.91
CA LEU A 23 6.08 15.08 7.38
C LEU A 23 5.22 16.19 7.97
N HIS A 24 4.67 17.04 7.10
CA HIS A 24 3.70 18.05 7.48
C HIS A 24 2.29 17.57 7.14
N ILE A 25 1.39 17.65 8.09
CA ILE A 25 -0.03 17.41 7.91
C ILE A 25 -0.73 18.76 7.80
N LEU A 26 -1.31 19.03 6.65
CA LEU A 26 -1.90 20.32 6.30
C LEU A 26 -3.41 20.21 6.18
N ASN A 27 -4.11 21.25 6.62
CA ASN A 27 -5.52 21.46 6.29
C ASN A 27 -5.61 22.55 5.21
N THR A 28 -5.93 22.15 3.98
CA THR A 28 -5.99 23.05 2.83
C THR A 28 -7.16 24.04 2.89
N LYS A 29 -8.26 23.70 3.57
CA LYS A 29 -9.39 24.63 3.75
C LYS A 29 -9.05 25.77 4.73
N ARG A 30 -8.29 25.45 5.79
CA ARG A 30 -7.91 26.41 6.82
C ARG A 30 -6.54 27.05 6.55
N ASN A 31 -5.88 26.59 5.49
CA ASN A 31 -4.50 26.98 5.12
C ASN A 31 -3.55 26.93 6.33
N SER A 32 -3.64 25.86 7.12
CA SER A 32 -2.89 25.71 8.38
C SER A 32 -2.22 24.33 8.46
N THR A 33 -1.06 24.30 9.10
CA THR A 33 -0.40 23.06 9.49
C THR A 33 -1.09 22.51 10.74
N ILE A 34 -1.53 21.26 10.69
CA ILE A 34 -2.14 20.55 11.83
C ILE A 34 -1.04 20.03 12.75
N CYS A 35 -0.05 19.35 12.17
CA CYS A 35 1.10 18.86 12.93
C CYS A 35 2.30 18.62 12.02
N GLU A 36 3.47 18.54 12.65
CA GLU A 36 4.73 18.14 12.02
C GLU A 36 5.28 16.93 12.74
N LEU A 37 5.70 15.93 11.95
CA LEU A 37 6.29 14.69 12.46
C LEU A 37 7.70 14.56 11.88
N THR A 38 8.66 14.19 12.74
CA THR A 38 10.05 13.96 12.35
C THR A 38 10.42 12.50 12.56
N PHE A 39 11.12 11.92 11.59
CA PHE A 39 11.50 10.52 11.57
C PHE A 39 13.03 10.34 11.59
N PRO A 40 13.52 9.18 12.07
CA PRO A 40 14.97 8.92 12.16
C PRO A 40 15.63 8.74 10.78
N ALA A 41 14.86 8.35 9.76
CA ALA A 41 15.34 8.10 8.40
C ALA A 41 14.40 8.71 7.37
N ASP A 42 14.80 8.68 6.09
CA ASP A 42 14.00 9.22 4.99
C ASP A 42 12.68 8.48 4.81
N ILE A 43 11.63 9.25 4.60
CA ILE A 43 10.28 8.77 4.30
C ILE A 43 10.26 8.27 2.86
N ARG A 44 9.94 7.00 2.67
CA ARG A 44 9.81 6.37 1.34
C ARG A 44 8.41 6.49 0.78
N ALA A 45 7.40 6.41 1.65
CA ALA A 45 6.01 6.58 1.25
C ALA A 45 5.15 7.04 2.42
N VAL A 46 4.02 7.65 2.10
CA VAL A 46 2.96 7.97 3.06
C VAL A 46 1.65 7.41 2.51
N ARG A 47 0.90 6.72 3.34
CA ARG A 47 -0.42 6.17 3.02
C ARG A 47 -1.44 6.64 4.05
N MET A 48 -2.61 6.99 3.58
CA MET A 48 -3.72 7.43 4.44
C MET A 48 -5.02 6.78 4.02
N ASN A 49 -5.82 6.40 5.00
CA ASN A 49 -7.24 6.16 4.86
C ASN A 49 -8.00 6.98 5.92
N ARG A 50 -9.30 6.77 6.10
CA ARG A 50 -10.12 7.56 7.02
C ARG A 50 -9.75 7.39 8.50
N ARG A 51 -9.01 6.33 8.87
CA ARG A 51 -8.67 6.00 10.26
C ARG A 51 -7.18 6.06 10.57
N ARG A 52 -6.35 5.80 9.57
CA ARG A 52 -4.90 5.59 9.78
C ARG A 52 -4.07 6.40 8.82
N LEU A 53 -2.97 6.88 9.34
CA LEU A 53 -1.83 7.40 8.60
C LEU A 53 -0.67 6.43 8.81
N VAL A 54 -0.08 5.95 7.73
CA VAL A 54 1.10 5.08 7.76
C VAL A 54 2.25 5.78 7.06
N VAL A 55 3.34 5.93 7.77
CA VAL A 55 4.60 6.46 7.24
C VAL A 55 5.58 5.32 7.07
N VAL A 56 6.06 5.16 5.85
CA VAL A 56 6.94 4.06 5.44
C VAL A 56 8.36 4.58 5.35
N LEU A 57 9.24 4.03 6.16
CA LEU A 57 10.69 4.19 6.04
C LEU A 57 11.30 2.95 5.38
N ALA A 58 12.62 2.93 5.21
CA ALA A 58 13.31 1.80 4.60
C ALA A 58 13.24 0.52 5.46
N THR A 59 13.20 0.65 6.78
CA THR A 59 13.26 -0.49 7.72
C THR A 59 12.14 -0.49 8.77
N ALA A 60 11.20 0.46 8.68
CA ALA A 60 10.10 0.55 9.65
C ALA A 60 8.86 1.19 9.05
N LEU A 61 7.71 0.84 9.60
CA LEU A 61 6.42 1.44 9.34
C LEU A 61 5.89 2.07 10.64
N TYR A 62 5.49 3.33 10.57
CA TYR A 62 4.89 4.06 11.70
C TYR A 62 3.40 4.22 11.45
N VAL A 63 2.58 3.70 12.34
CA VAL A 63 1.12 3.70 12.26
C VAL A 63 0.56 4.73 13.22
N TYR A 64 -0.14 5.73 12.70
CA TYR A 64 -0.78 6.79 13.47
C TYR A 64 -2.31 6.71 13.38
N ASP A 65 -2.98 7.13 14.44
CA ASP A 65 -4.39 7.48 14.38
C ASP A 65 -4.56 8.85 13.70
N ILE A 66 -5.35 8.88 12.62
CA ILE A 66 -5.50 10.11 11.84
C ILE A 66 -6.33 11.19 12.55
N SER A 67 -7.14 10.80 13.54
CA SER A 67 -8.01 11.71 14.27
C SER A 67 -7.27 12.64 15.24
N ASN A 68 -6.18 12.15 15.81
CA ASN A 68 -5.41 12.86 16.84
C ASN A 68 -3.89 12.83 16.61
N MET A 69 -3.45 12.21 15.51
CA MET A 69 -2.03 12.04 15.12
C MET A 69 -1.18 11.34 16.19
N LYS A 70 -1.81 10.50 17.04
CA LYS A 70 -1.10 9.69 18.03
C LYS A 70 -0.45 8.50 17.35
N LEU A 71 0.81 8.26 17.66
CA LEU A 71 1.51 7.02 17.25
C LEU A 71 0.87 5.83 17.97
N LEU A 72 0.34 4.88 17.22
CA LEU A 72 -0.28 3.66 17.74
C LEU A 72 0.71 2.51 17.81
N HIS A 73 1.51 2.34 16.75
CA HIS A 73 2.43 1.22 16.64
C HIS A 73 3.59 1.51 15.68
N THR A 74 4.71 0.88 15.93
CA THR A 74 5.87 0.85 15.02
C THR A 74 6.12 -0.60 14.64
N ILE A 75 6.21 -0.88 13.35
CA ILE A 75 6.48 -2.21 12.81
C ILE A 75 7.89 -2.17 12.23
N GLU A 76 8.79 -2.95 12.77
CA GLU A 76 10.08 -3.18 12.14
C GLU A 76 9.90 -4.09 10.92
N THR A 77 10.54 -3.74 9.84
CA THR A 77 10.47 -4.49 8.58
C THR A 77 11.87 -4.74 8.05
N GLY A 78 12.04 -5.75 7.22
CA GLY A 78 13.22 -5.84 6.38
C GLY A 78 13.33 -4.65 5.41
N MET A 79 14.41 -4.57 4.68
CA MET A 79 14.76 -3.43 3.81
C MET A 79 13.73 -3.17 2.70
N ASN A 80 12.87 -2.18 2.86
CA ASN A 80 11.85 -1.74 1.91
C ASN A 80 12.24 -0.40 1.26
N THR A 81 13.23 -0.43 0.38
CA THR A 81 13.76 0.79 -0.27
C THR A 81 12.76 1.49 -1.18
N THR A 82 11.79 0.75 -1.73
CA THR A 82 10.76 1.28 -2.64
C THR A 82 9.56 1.87 -1.90
N GLY A 83 9.45 1.64 -0.58
CA GLY A 83 8.28 2.06 0.20
C GLY A 83 6.99 1.34 -0.22
N LEU A 84 7.12 0.08 -0.70
CA LEU A 84 5.97 -0.70 -1.16
C LEU A 84 5.05 -1.04 0.01
N CYS A 85 3.97 -0.30 0.10
CA CYS A 85 2.93 -0.44 1.12
C CYS A 85 1.62 0.11 0.57
N VAL A 86 0.52 -0.56 0.85
CA VAL A 86 -0.83 -0.13 0.49
C VAL A 86 -1.78 -0.28 1.68
N LEU A 87 -2.74 0.64 1.78
CA LEU A 87 -3.84 0.59 2.75
C LEU A 87 -5.14 0.23 2.05
N ALA A 88 -5.96 -0.58 2.71
CA ALA A 88 -7.33 -0.78 2.29
C ALA A 88 -8.10 0.56 2.43
N PRO A 89 -8.86 0.96 1.39
CA PRO A 89 -9.66 2.18 1.44
C PRO A 89 -10.82 2.10 2.44
N ALA A 90 -11.41 0.90 2.61
CA ALA A 90 -12.49 0.67 3.56
C ALA A 90 -12.05 0.93 5.00
N SER A 91 -12.96 1.48 5.79
CA SER A 91 -12.70 1.87 7.18
C SER A 91 -13.03 0.78 8.19
N ASP A 92 -13.90 -0.16 7.86
CA ASP A 92 -14.41 -1.15 8.81
C ASP A 92 -13.36 -2.23 9.08
N GLU A 93 -12.75 -2.74 8.03
CA GLU A 93 -11.62 -3.67 8.07
C GLU A 93 -10.37 -2.95 7.59
N CYS A 94 -9.62 -2.36 8.51
CA CYS A 94 -8.47 -1.52 8.18
C CYS A 94 -7.22 -2.37 7.95
N TYR A 95 -7.12 -3.00 6.78
CA TYR A 95 -5.94 -3.77 6.39
C TYR A 95 -4.87 -2.92 5.72
N MET A 96 -3.63 -3.33 5.96
CA MET A 96 -2.43 -2.87 5.28
C MET A 96 -1.72 -4.07 4.66
N ALA A 97 -1.12 -3.90 3.49
CA ALA A 97 -0.22 -4.88 2.91
C ALA A 97 1.11 -4.24 2.53
N TYR A 98 2.20 -4.93 2.84
CA TYR A 98 3.56 -4.49 2.50
C TYR A 98 4.44 -5.69 2.14
N ALA A 99 5.52 -5.45 1.39
CA ALA A 99 6.45 -6.51 1.02
C ALA A 99 7.30 -6.94 2.22
N ALA A 100 7.36 -8.25 2.47
CA ALA A 100 8.16 -8.87 3.52
C ALA A 100 9.55 -9.22 2.99
N HIS A 101 10.52 -8.37 3.26
CA HIS A 101 11.88 -8.58 2.73
C HIS A 101 12.71 -9.62 3.52
N GLU A 102 12.32 -9.95 4.76
CA GLU A 102 13.04 -10.93 5.59
C GLU A 102 12.77 -12.38 5.17
N ALA A 103 11.59 -12.66 4.63
CA ALA A 103 11.20 -14.02 4.20
C ALA A 103 11.51 -14.29 2.72
N GLY A 104 12.37 -13.46 2.10
CA GLY A 104 12.52 -13.40 0.65
C GLY A 104 11.54 -12.40 0.02
N ASP A 105 12.02 -11.59 -0.89
CA ASP A 105 11.31 -10.45 -1.54
C ASP A 105 10.00 -10.81 -2.26
N SER A 106 9.58 -12.06 -2.19
CA SER A 106 8.41 -12.62 -2.89
C SER A 106 7.14 -12.70 -2.04
N HIS A 107 7.25 -12.39 -0.74
CA HIS A 107 6.14 -12.48 0.22
C HIS A 107 5.51 -11.12 0.50
N VAL A 108 4.23 -11.15 0.85
CA VAL A 108 3.45 -9.97 1.27
C VAL A 108 2.88 -10.23 2.65
N VAL A 109 3.16 -9.32 3.58
CA VAL A 109 2.52 -9.31 4.89
C VAL A 109 1.19 -8.58 4.79
N VAL A 110 0.14 -9.19 5.30
CA VAL A 110 -1.15 -8.57 5.57
C VAL A 110 -1.25 -8.28 7.05
N TYR A 111 -1.53 -7.03 7.39
CA TYR A 111 -1.57 -6.53 8.76
C TYR A 111 -2.91 -5.85 9.04
N ASN A 112 -3.54 -6.18 10.16
CA ASN A 112 -4.77 -5.52 10.60
C ASN A 112 -4.42 -4.30 11.45
N LEU A 113 -4.74 -3.11 10.99
CA LEU A 113 -4.46 -1.85 11.67
C LEU A 113 -5.50 -1.48 12.73
N HIS A 114 -6.54 -2.28 12.89
CA HIS A 114 -7.49 -2.14 14.00
C HIS A 114 -6.98 -2.87 15.24
N THR A 115 -6.59 -4.13 15.07
CA THR A 115 -6.04 -4.98 16.15
C THR A 115 -4.55 -4.76 16.37
N LEU A 116 -3.86 -4.05 15.46
CA LEU A 116 -2.41 -3.84 15.44
C LEU A 116 -1.64 -5.16 15.45
N ALA A 117 -2.09 -6.13 14.63
CA ALA A 117 -1.50 -7.47 14.55
C ALA A 117 -1.32 -7.94 13.11
N MET A 118 -0.26 -8.71 12.90
CA MET A 118 -0.06 -9.43 11.65
C MET A 118 -1.14 -10.51 11.50
N VAL A 119 -1.76 -10.56 10.32
CA VAL A 119 -2.84 -11.50 10.02
C VAL A 119 -2.33 -12.68 9.21
N HIS A 120 -1.56 -12.39 8.16
CA HIS A 120 -1.10 -13.42 7.24
C HIS A 120 0.17 -13.00 6.49
N VAL A 121 0.99 -13.98 6.13
CA VAL A 121 2.13 -13.82 5.22
C VAL A 121 1.83 -14.62 3.96
N ILE A 122 1.67 -13.94 2.83
CA ILE A 122 1.29 -14.53 1.55
C ILE A 122 2.54 -14.77 0.72
N PRO A 123 2.87 -16.01 0.30
CA PRO A 123 3.90 -16.28 -0.71
C PRO A 123 3.39 -15.87 -2.09
N ALA A 124 3.40 -14.56 -2.36
CA ALA A 124 2.69 -13.99 -3.48
C ALA A 124 3.28 -14.34 -4.84
N HIS A 125 4.62 -14.35 -4.95
CA HIS A 125 5.33 -14.59 -6.22
C HIS A 125 6.59 -15.42 -6.03
N ARG A 126 7.27 -15.75 -7.12
CA ARG A 126 8.59 -16.40 -7.12
C ARG A 126 9.75 -15.39 -7.18
N SER A 127 9.46 -14.15 -7.52
CA SER A 127 10.40 -13.03 -7.59
C SER A 127 9.84 -11.86 -6.79
N ARG A 128 10.66 -10.84 -6.57
CA ARG A 128 10.34 -9.68 -5.76
C ARG A 128 8.99 -9.07 -6.11
N VAL A 129 8.18 -8.79 -5.10
CA VAL A 129 6.91 -8.07 -5.26
C VAL A 129 7.21 -6.61 -5.57
N ALA A 130 6.57 -6.08 -6.61
CA ALA A 130 6.82 -4.73 -7.10
C ALA A 130 5.58 -3.82 -7.07
N CYS A 131 4.38 -4.41 -7.07
CA CYS A 131 3.15 -3.62 -7.03
C CYS A 131 2.07 -4.32 -6.22
N LEU A 132 1.31 -3.53 -5.45
CA LEU A 132 0.20 -3.97 -4.61
C LEU A 132 -0.99 -3.03 -4.81
N ALA A 133 -2.20 -3.57 -4.75
CA ALA A 133 -3.43 -2.76 -4.72
C ALA A 133 -4.56 -3.50 -4.00
N PHE A 134 -5.29 -2.81 -3.12
CA PHE A 134 -6.55 -3.30 -2.56
C PHE A 134 -7.73 -2.88 -3.44
N ASN A 135 -8.80 -3.70 -3.44
CA ASN A 135 -10.10 -3.26 -3.91
C ASN A 135 -10.73 -2.26 -2.91
N ALA A 136 -11.82 -1.62 -3.28
CA ALA A 136 -12.48 -0.60 -2.44
C ALA A 136 -12.95 -1.15 -1.08
N ALA A 137 -13.41 -2.39 -1.05
CA ALA A 137 -13.88 -3.06 0.18
C ALA A 137 -12.73 -3.56 1.09
N GLY A 138 -11.48 -3.60 0.60
CA GLY A 138 -10.34 -4.12 1.37
C GLY A 138 -10.30 -5.65 1.47
N THR A 139 -11.16 -6.36 0.74
CA THR A 139 -11.33 -7.82 0.80
C THR A 139 -10.47 -8.58 -0.21
N VAL A 140 -9.96 -7.89 -1.23
CA VAL A 140 -9.12 -8.45 -2.28
C VAL A 140 -7.84 -7.66 -2.43
N LEU A 141 -6.70 -8.34 -2.42
CA LEU A 141 -5.37 -7.80 -2.67
C LEU A 141 -4.85 -8.28 -4.01
N ALA A 142 -4.59 -7.35 -4.92
CA ALA A 142 -3.86 -7.60 -6.17
C ALA A 142 -2.36 -7.43 -5.94
N THR A 143 -1.56 -8.35 -6.48
CA THR A 143 -0.11 -8.34 -6.38
C THR A 143 0.53 -8.57 -7.73
N ALA A 144 1.66 -7.92 -7.99
CA ALA A 144 2.52 -8.17 -9.13
C ALA A 144 3.98 -8.18 -8.71
N SER A 145 4.79 -9.05 -9.32
CA SER A 145 6.23 -9.06 -9.12
C SER A 145 6.94 -8.11 -10.11
N GLU A 146 8.24 -7.93 -9.94
CA GLU A 146 9.09 -7.15 -10.84
C GLU A 146 9.09 -7.67 -12.29
N LYS A 147 8.84 -8.98 -12.50
CA LYS A 147 8.64 -9.55 -13.85
C LYS A 147 7.37 -9.04 -14.52
N GLY A 148 6.33 -8.71 -13.76
CA GLY A 148 5.09 -8.13 -14.24
C GLY A 148 4.31 -8.97 -15.26
N THR A 149 4.65 -10.25 -15.48
CA THR A 149 3.96 -11.12 -16.46
C THR A 149 2.64 -11.65 -15.92
N VAL A 150 2.52 -11.74 -14.59
CA VAL A 150 1.38 -12.33 -13.89
C VAL A 150 0.92 -11.40 -12.78
N ILE A 151 -0.39 -11.22 -12.69
CA ILE A 151 -1.08 -10.54 -11.59
C ILE A 151 -1.85 -11.59 -10.79
N ARG A 152 -1.71 -11.58 -9.48
CA ARG A 152 -2.43 -12.50 -8.59
C ARG A 152 -3.36 -11.74 -7.67
N LEU A 153 -4.56 -12.31 -7.47
CA LEU A 153 -5.55 -11.80 -6.55
C LEU A 153 -5.65 -12.74 -5.35
N PHE A 154 -5.58 -12.17 -4.16
CA PHE A 154 -5.70 -12.89 -2.90
C PHE A 154 -6.87 -12.37 -2.08
N SER A 155 -7.57 -13.28 -1.42
CA SER A 155 -8.57 -12.94 -0.41
C SER A 155 -7.91 -12.37 0.83
N VAL A 156 -8.50 -11.35 1.42
CA VAL A 156 -8.07 -10.77 2.70
C VAL A 156 -9.25 -10.90 3.67
N PRO A 157 -9.02 -11.42 4.89
CA PRO A 157 -7.72 -11.69 5.53
C PRO A 157 -7.11 -13.07 5.26
N SER A 158 -7.80 -14.00 4.60
CA SER A 158 -7.43 -15.42 4.54
C SER A 158 -6.13 -15.74 3.79
N GLY A 159 -5.62 -14.84 2.95
CA GLY A 159 -4.43 -15.06 2.12
C GLY A 159 -4.64 -16.09 1.00
N ARG A 160 -5.86 -16.59 0.77
CA ARG A 160 -6.16 -17.57 -0.27
C ARG A 160 -6.03 -16.96 -1.66
N LEU A 161 -5.33 -17.63 -2.56
CA LEU A 161 -5.29 -17.25 -3.98
C LEU A 161 -6.69 -17.41 -4.60
N LEU A 162 -7.25 -16.31 -5.09
CA LEU A 162 -8.56 -16.25 -5.73
C LEU A 162 -8.44 -16.44 -7.24
N HIS A 163 -7.50 -15.73 -7.85
CA HIS A 163 -7.36 -15.72 -9.30
C HIS A 163 -5.95 -15.30 -9.74
N GLN A 164 -5.62 -15.65 -10.99
CA GLN A 164 -4.38 -15.24 -11.62
C GLN A 164 -4.65 -14.76 -13.04
N PHE A 165 -4.25 -13.52 -13.33
CA PHE A 165 -4.27 -12.98 -14.68
C PHE A 165 -2.89 -13.07 -15.31
N ARG A 166 -2.84 -13.37 -16.60
CA ARG A 166 -1.63 -13.25 -17.39
C ARG A 166 -1.63 -11.88 -18.10
N ARG A 167 -0.74 -10.97 -17.71
CA ARG A 167 -0.59 -9.68 -18.36
C ARG A 167 0.10 -9.83 -19.72
N GLY A 168 1.11 -10.68 -19.80
CA GLY A 168 1.86 -10.88 -21.04
C GLY A 168 2.91 -11.97 -20.90
N THR A 169 3.59 -12.26 -22.02
CA THR A 169 4.67 -13.26 -22.08
C THR A 169 6.02 -12.66 -21.70
N TYR A 170 6.24 -11.42 -22.11
CA TYR A 170 7.49 -10.71 -21.85
C TYR A 170 7.42 -9.95 -20.51
N PRO A 171 8.55 -9.85 -19.78
CA PRO A 171 8.62 -9.02 -18.58
C PRO A 171 8.26 -7.56 -18.90
N ALA A 172 7.59 -6.90 -17.96
CA ALA A 172 7.32 -5.47 -18.00
C ALA A 172 7.15 -4.94 -16.58
N ARG A 173 7.72 -3.77 -16.31
CA ARG A 173 7.58 -3.10 -15.04
C ARG A 173 6.16 -2.57 -14.87
N ILE A 174 5.46 -3.06 -13.86
CA ILE A 174 4.14 -2.56 -13.50
C ILE A 174 4.31 -1.21 -12.78
N PHE A 175 3.68 -0.16 -13.32
CA PHE A 175 3.68 1.15 -12.70
C PHE A 175 2.60 1.24 -11.63
N ARG A 176 1.39 0.76 -11.96
CA ARG A 176 0.25 0.84 -11.05
C ARG A 176 -0.79 -0.23 -11.35
N MET A 177 -1.46 -0.63 -10.29
CA MET A 177 -2.70 -1.40 -10.35
C MET A 177 -3.78 -0.64 -9.60
N SER A 178 -5.02 -0.66 -10.10
CA SER A 178 -6.18 -0.05 -9.43
C SER A 178 -7.46 -0.78 -9.79
N PHE A 179 -8.30 -1.00 -8.78
CA PHE A 179 -9.66 -1.51 -8.98
C PHE A 179 -10.61 -0.34 -9.25
N ASN A 180 -11.68 -0.61 -10.01
CA ASN A 180 -12.83 0.27 -10.02
C ASN A 180 -13.56 0.18 -8.66
N VAL A 181 -14.47 1.11 -8.39
CA VAL A 181 -15.18 1.19 -7.10
C VAL A 181 -15.95 -0.11 -6.79
N ALA A 182 -16.57 -0.72 -7.79
CA ALA A 182 -17.29 -1.99 -7.64
C ALA A 182 -16.39 -3.22 -7.46
N GLY A 183 -15.08 -3.09 -7.63
CA GLY A 183 -14.12 -4.22 -7.54
C GLY A 183 -14.22 -5.23 -8.69
N THR A 184 -14.96 -4.91 -9.75
CA THR A 184 -15.24 -5.81 -10.88
C THR A 184 -14.23 -5.71 -12.02
N ILE A 185 -13.42 -4.68 -12.03
CA ILE A 185 -12.38 -4.42 -13.04
C ILE A 185 -11.09 -4.06 -12.33
N LEU A 186 -9.99 -4.69 -12.75
CA LEU A 186 -8.64 -4.31 -12.37
C LEU A 186 -7.93 -3.69 -13.57
N CYS A 187 -7.51 -2.44 -13.44
CA CYS A 187 -6.67 -1.73 -14.40
C CYS A 187 -5.20 -1.89 -14.02
N VAL A 188 -4.36 -2.19 -14.99
CA VAL A 188 -2.91 -2.38 -14.82
C VAL A 188 -2.18 -1.58 -15.88
N THR A 189 -1.29 -0.68 -15.45
CA THR A 189 -0.39 0.08 -16.30
C THR A 189 1.05 -0.37 -16.12
N SER A 190 1.81 -0.42 -17.18
CA SER A 190 3.20 -0.87 -17.19
C SER A 190 4.02 -0.07 -18.20
N ASP A 191 5.31 -0.33 -18.29
CA ASP A 191 6.23 0.26 -19.26
C ASP A 191 6.07 -0.32 -20.69
N SER A 192 5.15 -1.25 -20.89
CA SER A 192 4.65 -1.59 -22.23
C SER A 192 3.57 -0.57 -22.63
N ASP A 193 3.48 -0.19 -23.88
CA ASP A 193 2.57 0.84 -24.41
C ASP A 193 1.07 0.48 -24.33
N THR A 194 0.71 -0.41 -23.41
CA THR A 194 -0.66 -0.95 -23.27
C THR A 194 -1.17 -0.79 -21.84
N VAL A 195 -2.46 -0.47 -21.71
CA VAL A 195 -3.23 -0.55 -20.46
C VAL A 195 -4.05 -1.84 -20.50
N HIS A 196 -3.86 -2.69 -19.50
CA HIS A 196 -4.61 -3.93 -19.37
C HIS A 196 -5.80 -3.74 -18.45
N LEU A 197 -6.98 -4.13 -18.90
CA LEU A 197 -8.20 -4.17 -18.12
C LEU A 197 -8.63 -5.63 -17.94
N PHE A 198 -8.66 -6.09 -16.69
CA PHE A 198 -9.06 -7.45 -16.34
C PHE A 198 -10.43 -7.42 -15.65
N ARG A 199 -11.34 -8.26 -16.15
CA ARG A 199 -12.60 -8.51 -15.44
C ARG A 199 -12.30 -9.40 -14.25
N VAL A 200 -12.63 -8.90 -13.06
CA VAL A 200 -12.48 -9.64 -11.80
C VAL A 200 -13.69 -10.56 -11.64
N PRO A 201 -13.49 -11.87 -11.51
CA PRO A 201 -14.60 -12.80 -11.30
C PRO A 201 -15.34 -12.48 -9.99
N ALA A 202 -16.63 -12.77 -9.94
CA ALA A 202 -17.37 -12.76 -8.68
C ALA A 202 -16.92 -13.97 -7.84
N TRP A 203 -16.60 -13.73 -6.57
CA TRP A 203 -16.28 -14.78 -5.62
C TRP A 203 -17.52 -15.06 -4.77
N THR A 204 -17.96 -16.30 -4.73
CA THR A 204 -18.81 -16.76 -3.64
C THR A 204 -17.93 -16.93 -2.40
N THR A 205 -18.15 -16.09 -1.40
CA THR A 205 -17.57 -16.20 -0.06
C THR A 205 -18.07 -17.44 0.65
#